data_778132de847fabc709da19d04a9ee7b5
#
_entry.id   778132de847fabc709da19d04a9ee7b5
#
_cell.length_a   1.000
_cell.length_b   1.000
_cell.length_c   1.000
_cell.angle_alpha   90.00
_cell.angle_beta   90.00
_cell.angle_gamma   90.00
#
_symmetry.space_group_name_H-M   'P 1'
#
loop_
_entity.id
_entity.type
_entity.pdbx_description
1 polymer ?
#
loop_
_entity_poly.entity_id
_entity_poly.type
_entity_poly.pdbx_seq_one_letter_code
_entity_poly.pdbx_strand_id
1 'polypeptide(L)'
;MAAGTRSLRTDLRYLLVLHIHRHGLTTVSELVTMLADIGFDLDGRPSKTVSDTLRTDVKLDRVRRRGRGLYSPGALRRSTQHRMRARTDKWSRLARQAE
;
A
#
# COMPACT_ATOMS: atom_id res chain seq x y z
N MET A 1 -6.12 -4.60 20.85
CA MET A 1 -7.39 -3.97 20.53
C MET A 1 -7.74 -4.21 19.07
N ALA A 2 -8.87 -4.85 18.83
CA ALA A 2 -9.27 -5.27 17.49
C ALA A 2 -9.44 -4.10 16.52
N ALA A 3 -9.92 -2.96 16.99
CA ALA A 3 -10.12 -1.78 16.16
C ALA A 3 -8.81 -1.22 15.59
N GLY A 4 -7.74 -1.25 16.37
CA GLY A 4 -6.42 -0.81 15.92
C GLY A 4 -5.86 -1.68 14.81
N THR A 5 -6.05 -3.00 14.90
CA THR A 5 -5.60 -3.96 13.90
C THR A 5 -6.31 -3.72 12.56
N ARG A 6 -7.61 -3.49 12.58
CA ARG A 6 -8.38 -3.20 11.37
C ARG A 6 -7.93 -1.90 10.71
N SER A 7 -7.68 -0.87 11.51
CA SER A 7 -7.19 0.42 11.01
C SER A 7 -5.84 0.25 10.32
N LEU A 8 -4.92 -0.53 10.91
CA LEU A 8 -3.61 -0.76 10.32
C LEU A 8 -3.70 -1.52 9.00
N ARG A 9 -4.61 -2.50 8.89
CA ARG A 9 -4.82 -3.22 7.64
C ARG A 9 -5.32 -2.30 6.53
N THR A 10 -6.26 -1.42 6.86
CA THR A 10 -6.79 -0.47 5.90
C THR A 10 -5.70 0.52 5.48
N ASP A 11 -4.92 1.01 6.43
CA ASP A 11 -3.81 1.90 6.15
C ASP A 11 -2.80 1.23 5.23
N LEU A 12 -2.46 -0.03 5.51
CA LEU A 12 -1.54 -0.80 4.68
C LEU A 12 -2.04 -0.91 3.24
N ARG A 13 -3.29 -1.31 3.04
CA ARG A 13 -3.89 -1.40 1.70
C ARG A 13 -3.77 -0.08 0.96
N TYR A 14 -4.14 1.01 1.60
CA TYR A 14 -4.17 2.34 0.99
C TYR A 14 -2.76 2.82 0.65
N LEU A 15 -1.80 2.60 1.54
CA LEU A 15 -0.40 2.96 1.29
C LEU A 15 0.15 2.24 0.06
N LEU A 16 -0.14 0.94 -0.06
CA LEU A 16 0.34 0.14 -1.19
C LEU A 16 -0.28 0.62 -2.52
N VAL A 17 -1.59 0.81 -2.54
CA VAL A 17 -2.30 1.26 -3.74
C VAL A 17 -1.82 2.63 -4.18
N LEU A 18 -1.71 3.58 -3.25
CA LEU A 18 -1.26 4.93 -3.54
C LEU A 18 0.17 4.96 -4.05
N HIS A 19 1.04 4.14 -3.46
CA HIS A 19 2.44 4.07 -3.90
C HIS A 19 2.54 3.58 -5.34
N ILE A 20 1.79 2.52 -5.68
CA ILE A 20 1.77 1.97 -7.03
C ILE A 20 1.24 3.02 -8.03
N HIS A 21 0.16 3.72 -7.67
CA HIS A 21 -0.39 4.76 -8.54
C HIS A 21 0.54 5.95 -8.71
N ARG A 22 1.33 6.27 -7.70
CA ARG A 22 2.29 7.37 -7.78
C ARG A 22 3.51 7.04 -8.62
N HIS A 23 4.02 5.81 -8.50
CA HIS A 23 5.29 5.43 -9.12
C HIS A 23 5.16 4.53 -10.35
N GLY A 24 3.97 3.99 -10.61
CA GLY A 24 3.75 3.08 -11.73
C GLY A 24 4.18 1.66 -11.41
N LEU A 25 4.80 1.00 -12.35
CA LEU A 25 5.24 -0.40 -12.19
C LEU A 25 6.16 -0.54 -10.98
N THR A 26 5.76 -1.40 -10.04
CA THR A 26 6.42 -1.51 -8.73
C THR A 26 6.54 -2.97 -8.32
N THR A 27 7.68 -3.34 -7.75
CA THR A 27 7.90 -4.69 -7.20
C THR A 27 7.45 -4.77 -5.75
N VAL A 28 7.15 -5.99 -5.28
CA VAL A 28 6.87 -6.23 -3.87
C VAL A 28 8.06 -5.80 -3.01
N SER A 29 9.28 -6.03 -3.48
CA SER A 29 10.50 -5.61 -2.76
C SER A 29 10.53 -4.10 -2.52
N GLU A 30 10.18 -3.31 -3.54
CA GLU A 30 10.11 -1.85 -3.40
C GLU A 30 9.04 -1.42 -2.40
N LEU A 31 7.89 -2.12 -2.39
CA LEU A 31 6.82 -1.83 -1.44
C LEU A 31 7.25 -2.13 -0.01
N VAL A 32 7.94 -3.25 0.21
CA VAL A 32 8.46 -3.61 1.52
C VAL A 32 9.45 -2.54 2.01
N THR A 33 10.35 -2.10 1.13
CA THR A 33 11.32 -1.05 1.45
C THR A 33 10.61 0.25 1.82
N MET A 34 9.61 0.64 1.04
CA MET A 34 8.83 1.86 1.31
C MET A 34 8.19 1.80 2.70
N LEU A 35 7.58 0.67 3.05
CA LEU A 35 6.93 0.50 4.35
C LEU A 35 7.94 0.58 5.50
N ALA A 36 9.10 -0.03 5.33
CA ALA A 36 10.18 0.06 6.32
C ALA A 36 10.65 1.50 6.50
N ASP A 37 10.80 2.24 5.42
CA ASP A 37 11.26 3.62 5.44
C ASP A 37 10.33 4.55 6.22
N ILE A 38 9.02 4.31 6.16
CA ILE A 38 8.05 5.11 6.91
C ILE A 38 7.76 4.54 8.30
N GLY A 39 8.47 3.49 8.71
CA GLY A 39 8.30 2.89 10.03
C GLY A 39 7.04 2.04 10.17
N PHE A 40 6.45 1.62 9.05
CA PHE A 40 5.28 0.73 9.11
C PHE A 40 5.76 -0.70 9.32
N ASP A 41 5.48 -1.24 10.50
CA ASP A 41 5.94 -2.56 10.90
C ASP A 41 5.03 -3.66 10.38
N LEU A 42 5.63 -4.68 9.75
CA LEU A 42 4.92 -5.85 9.24
C LEU A 42 5.35 -7.09 10.01
N ASP A 43 4.38 -7.78 10.59
CA ASP A 43 4.63 -9.04 11.27
C ASP A 43 4.87 -10.16 10.24
N GLY A 44 5.71 -11.12 10.63
CA GLY A 44 5.96 -12.31 9.82
C GLY A 44 6.77 -12.04 8.57
N ARG A 45 6.29 -12.52 7.43
CA ARG A 45 6.98 -12.36 6.13
C ARG A 45 6.46 -11.12 5.40
N PRO A 46 7.22 -10.04 5.34
CA PRO A 46 6.73 -8.80 4.72
C PRO A 46 6.26 -8.97 3.28
N SER A 47 7.00 -9.68 2.46
CA SER A 47 6.64 -9.90 1.05
C SER A 47 5.31 -10.63 0.91
N LYS A 48 5.09 -11.66 1.74
CA LYS A 48 3.83 -12.41 1.73
C LYS A 48 2.67 -11.53 2.18
N THR A 49 2.87 -10.76 3.23
CA THR A 49 1.86 -9.86 3.77
C THR A 49 1.44 -8.82 2.73
N VAL A 50 2.40 -8.23 2.03
CA VAL A 50 2.14 -7.27 0.96
C VAL A 50 1.34 -7.92 -0.17
N SER A 51 1.77 -9.09 -0.64
CA SER A 51 1.09 -9.80 -1.73
C SER A 51 -0.35 -10.17 -1.35
N ASP A 52 -0.55 -10.70 -0.15
CA ASP A 52 -1.88 -11.08 0.34
C ASP A 52 -2.78 -9.86 0.48
N THR A 53 -2.24 -8.75 0.95
CA THR A 53 -2.99 -7.51 1.12
C THR A 53 -3.45 -6.95 -0.22
N LEU A 54 -2.61 -7.04 -1.25
CA LEU A 54 -2.93 -6.52 -2.58
C LEU A 54 -3.99 -7.32 -3.32
N ARG A 55 -4.28 -8.55 -2.91
CA ARG A 55 -5.30 -9.38 -3.56
C ARG A 55 -6.66 -8.69 -3.65
N THR A 56 -7.07 -8.01 -2.59
CA THR A 56 -8.35 -7.30 -2.58
C THR A 56 -8.38 -6.21 -3.65
N ASP A 57 -7.31 -5.43 -3.75
CA ASP A 57 -7.26 -4.31 -4.68
C ASP A 57 -7.03 -4.78 -6.12
N VAL A 58 -6.42 -5.94 -6.32
CA VAL A 58 -6.38 -6.60 -7.63
C VAL A 58 -7.80 -7.00 -8.06
N LYS A 59 -8.58 -7.59 -7.17
CA LYS A 59 -9.97 -7.96 -7.46
C LYS A 59 -10.83 -6.74 -7.79
N LEU A 60 -10.55 -5.62 -7.16
CA LEU A 60 -11.27 -4.37 -7.39
C LEU A 60 -10.71 -3.59 -8.60
N ASP A 61 -9.75 -4.13 -9.29
CA ASP A 61 -9.05 -3.52 -10.44
C ASP A 61 -8.37 -2.20 -10.10
N ARG A 62 -8.07 -1.94 -8.84
CA ARG A 62 -7.34 -0.74 -8.43
C ARG A 62 -5.85 -0.85 -8.72
N VAL A 63 -5.32 -2.07 -8.67
CA VAL A 63 -3.96 -2.40 -9.12
C VAL A 63 -4.03 -3.65 -9.98
N ARG A 64 -3.03 -3.83 -10.85
CA ARG A 64 -2.95 -4.98 -11.74
C ARG A 64 -1.67 -5.75 -11.48
N ARG A 65 -1.80 -7.07 -11.34
CA ARG A 65 -0.64 -7.94 -11.21
C ARG A 65 -0.06 -8.20 -12.60
N ARG A 66 1.19 -7.79 -12.80
CA ARG A 66 1.86 -7.92 -14.11
C ARG A 66 2.77 -9.14 -14.19
N GLY A 67 3.03 -9.75 -13.06
CA GLY A 67 3.88 -10.94 -12.98
C GLY A 67 4.11 -11.25 -11.52
N ARG A 68 4.98 -12.20 -11.24
CA ARG A 68 5.27 -12.59 -9.88
C ARG A 68 5.95 -11.44 -9.13
N GLY A 69 5.26 -10.95 -8.10
CA GLY A 69 5.77 -9.84 -7.28
C GLY A 69 5.86 -8.52 -8.01
N LEU A 70 5.08 -8.34 -9.08
CA LEU A 70 5.13 -7.14 -9.91
C LEU A 70 3.72 -6.59 -10.13
N TYR A 71 3.54 -5.31 -9.84
CA TYR A 71 2.23 -4.66 -9.88
C TYR A 71 2.30 -3.33 -10.62
N SER A 72 1.20 -2.95 -11.25
CA SER A 72 1.04 -1.67 -11.92
C SER A 72 -0.29 -1.03 -11.55
N PRO A 73 -0.45 0.29 -11.80
CA PRO A 73 -1.73 0.96 -11.55
C PRO A 73 -2.86 0.35 -12.36
N GLY A 74 -4.02 0.19 -11.71
CA GLY A 74 -5.27 -0.13 -12.36
C GLY A 74 -6.16 1.11 -12.40
N ALA A 75 -7.49 0.90 -12.27
CA ALA A 75 -8.45 1.98 -12.22
C ALA A 75 -8.64 2.45 -10.77
N LEU A 76 -8.48 3.75 -10.53
CA LEU A 76 -8.67 4.33 -9.21
C LEU A 76 -9.44 5.63 -9.34
N ARG A 77 -10.69 5.62 -8.85
CA ARG A 77 -11.54 6.82 -8.88
C ARG A 77 -10.92 7.94 -8.04
N ARG A 78 -11.08 9.17 -8.51
CA ARG A 78 -10.53 10.33 -7.81
C ARG A 78 -11.05 10.44 -6.36
N SER A 79 -12.35 10.18 -6.15
CA SER A 79 -12.93 10.22 -4.82
C SER A 79 -12.33 9.15 -3.89
N THR A 80 -12.10 7.96 -4.41
CA THR A 80 -11.46 6.88 -3.67
C THR A 80 -10.02 7.24 -3.33
N GLN A 81 -9.29 7.77 -4.31
CA GLN A 81 -7.91 8.21 -4.11
C GLN A 81 -7.81 9.29 -3.04
N HIS A 82 -8.72 10.27 -3.09
CA HIS A 82 -8.78 11.34 -2.10
C HIS A 82 -9.00 10.79 -0.69
N ARG A 83 -9.94 9.87 -0.55
CA ARG A 83 -10.24 9.24 0.73
C ARG A 83 -9.03 8.45 1.26
N MET A 84 -8.36 7.73 0.38
CA MET A 84 -7.15 6.98 0.76
C MET A 84 -6.05 7.91 1.24
N ARG A 85 -5.82 9.01 0.52
CA ARG A 85 -4.80 10.01 0.90
C ARG A 85 -5.11 10.63 2.25
N ALA A 86 -6.37 11.02 2.47
CA ALA A 86 -6.76 11.63 3.74
C ALA A 86 -6.48 10.69 4.92
N ARG A 87 -6.81 9.41 4.76
CA ARG A 87 -6.59 8.42 5.81
C ARG A 87 -5.12 8.13 6.07
N THR A 88 -4.29 8.16 5.03
CA THR A 88 -2.87 7.79 5.14
C THR A 88 -1.93 8.98 5.25
N ASP A 89 -2.46 10.19 5.38
CA ASP A 89 -1.64 11.41 5.40
C ASP A 89 -0.55 11.39 6.49
N LYS A 90 -0.85 10.86 7.66
CA LYS A 90 0.13 10.73 8.75
C LYS A 90 1.36 9.93 8.31
N TRP A 91 1.16 8.87 7.53
CA TRP A 91 2.25 8.03 7.04
C TRP A 91 3.07 8.74 5.98
N SER A 92 2.41 9.51 5.12
CA SER A 92 3.09 10.33 4.11
C SER A 92 3.99 11.38 4.76
N ARG A 93 3.53 11.98 5.85
CA ARG A 93 4.35 12.95 6.61
C ARG A 93 5.57 12.28 7.21
N LEU A 94 5.44 11.08 7.77
CA LEU A 94 6.56 10.32 8.31
C LEU A 94 7.58 9.99 7.22
N ALA A 95 7.13 9.61 6.04
CA ALA A 95 8.01 9.33 4.91
C ALA A 95 8.83 10.56 4.51
N ARG A 96 8.19 11.74 4.49
CA ARG A 96 8.89 13.00 4.18
C ARG A 96 9.91 13.37 5.25
N GLN A 97 9.61 13.08 6.52
CA GLN A 97 10.55 13.36 7.61
C GLN A 97 11.76 12.43 7.59
N ALA A 98 11.58 11.21 7.08
CA ALA A 98 12.66 10.23 6.97
C ALA A 98 13.69 10.60 5.89
N GLU A 99 13.29 11.41 4.92
CA GLU A 99 14.19 11.90 3.89
C GLU A 99 15.06 13.03 4.45
#